data_80903ca3d98062153bca6a8065f3bba1
#
_entry.id   80903ca3d98062153bca6a8065f3bba1
#
_cell.length_a   1.000
_cell.length_b   1.000
_cell.length_c   1.000
_cell.angle_alpha   90.00
_cell.angle_beta   90.00
_cell.angle_gamma   90.00
#
_symmetry.space_group_name_H-M   'P 1'
#
loop_
_entity.id
_entity.type
_entity.pdbx_description
1 polymer ?
#
loop_
_entity_poly.entity_id
_entity_poly.type
_entity_poly.pdbx_seq_one_letter_code
_entity_poly.pdbx_strand_id
1 'polypeptide(L)'
;RVEGKNLVDANGKIVVLHGVMDTPNRYFNGWRWQQWKADYSESDIQPCLEYFSKQFSAITDKEQGAYCTVFRLHMDPCWTNDPTKKAENEADISAFSMARYRLYLQKLYIPLIKDAIAHGLYVIVRPPGVCPQDISVGDKYNRYLKAVWKAFAADEYIRQNSGIISIELANEPVRAHLSDGSNSDQALHDYFQPVVDEIRAQGFKGIIWVPGAGYQSQYQNYAKHPITDSEDNFSYAVHVYSGWYGNMTDKNCNHDTFIRNFKSQVPMVETKPIMVTEIDWSPEDPDKANEGHYNEWGQWTQPNLGSWATASTSKWGLAWKAVHDHFGNIGMTITHPQEYYDIDEYLKTGKVIPGFQNAKKHNLFEECCGYACMNWYKEWYMKQTDTGIEQKVNDAEVVATYYYNIAGVKVNKPEKGIYVVKQLLKDGKARSYKVCY
;
A
#
# COMPACT_ATOMS: atom_id res chain seq x y z
N ARG A 1 -5.55 13.58 3.43
CA ARG A 1 -4.81 14.41 2.46
C ARG A 1 -3.32 14.39 2.73
N VAL A 2 -2.55 14.78 1.73
CA VAL A 2 -1.12 15.02 1.86
C VAL A 2 -0.89 16.39 2.53
N GLU A 3 0.00 16.43 3.52
CA GLU A 3 0.40 17.67 4.19
C GLU A 3 1.91 17.60 4.51
N GLY A 4 2.72 18.26 3.67
CA GLY A 4 4.17 18.13 3.71
C GLY A 4 4.59 16.67 3.52
N LYS A 5 5.36 16.14 4.47
CA LYS A 5 5.82 14.74 4.42
C LYS A 5 4.83 13.73 5.02
N ASN A 6 3.64 14.14 5.44
CA ASN A 6 2.71 13.29 6.15
C ASN A 6 1.39 13.12 5.39
N LEU A 7 0.70 12.02 5.67
CA LEU A 7 -0.74 11.93 5.47
C LEU A 7 -1.45 12.40 6.72
N VAL A 8 -2.53 13.16 6.54
CA VAL A 8 -3.38 13.58 7.65
C VAL A 8 -4.84 13.21 7.38
N ASP A 9 -5.55 12.80 8.42
CA ASP A 9 -6.99 12.54 8.39
C ASP A 9 -7.82 13.84 8.35
N ALA A 10 -9.14 13.71 8.40
CA ALA A 10 -10.06 14.85 8.41
C ALA A 10 -9.88 15.76 9.63
N ASN A 11 -9.33 15.25 10.73
CA ASN A 11 -9.08 15.98 11.97
C ASN A 11 -7.68 16.58 12.03
N GLY A 12 -6.88 16.43 10.96
CA GLY A 12 -5.47 16.88 10.92
C GLY A 12 -4.50 15.96 11.68
N LYS A 13 -4.95 14.77 12.08
CA LYS A 13 -4.08 13.78 12.73
C LYS A 13 -3.23 13.07 11.68
N ILE A 14 -1.93 12.92 11.97
CA ILE A 14 -1.02 12.15 11.12
C ILE A 14 -1.45 10.69 11.13
N VAL A 15 -1.54 10.09 9.94
CA VAL A 15 -1.84 8.68 9.71
C VAL A 15 -0.78 8.05 8.83
N VAL A 16 -0.45 6.80 9.10
CA VAL A 16 0.37 5.95 8.24
C VAL A 16 -0.44 4.70 7.93
N LEU A 17 -0.60 4.39 6.66
CA LEU A 17 -1.52 3.35 6.20
C LEU A 17 -0.79 2.02 6.01
N HIS A 18 -1.33 0.97 6.60
CA HIS A 18 -0.78 -0.38 6.50
C HIS A 18 -1.89 -1.37 6.13
N GLY A 19 -1.61 -2.26 5.19
CA GLY A 19 -2.63 -3.20 4.75
C GLY A 19 -2.13 -4.23 3.75
N VAL A 20 -3.03 -4.68 2.92
CA VAL A 20 -2.79 -5.72 1.91
C VAL A 20 -3.31 -5.27 0.55
N MET A 21 -2.79 -5.88 -0.50
CA MET A 21 -3.31 -5.77 -1.86
C MET A 21 -4.01 -7.06 -2.24
N ASP A 22 -5.08 -6.96 -3.00
CA ASP A 22 -5.63 -8.11 -3.72
C ASP A 22 -6.34 -7.69 -5.02
N THR A 23 -6.58 -8.66 -5.87
CA THR A 23 -7.29 -8.50 -7.14
C THR A 23 -8.47 -9.47 -7.20
N PRO A 24 -9.66 -9.04 -7.64
CA PRO A 24 -10.82 -9.92 -7.79
C PRO A 24 -10.65 -10.85 -9.00
N ASN A 25 -9.75 -11.82 -8.88
CA ASN A 25 -9.45 -12.81 -9.89
C ASN A 25 -9.41 -14.20 -9.25
N ARG A 26 -10.18 -15.13 -9.79
CA ARG A 26 -10.30 -16.50 -9.27
C ARG A 26 -8.97 -17.21 -9.12
N TYR A 27 -8.08 -17.05 -10.10
CA TYR A 27 -6.75 -17.65 -10.07
C TYR A 27 -5.91 -17.10 -8.90
N PHE A 28 -5.79 -15.76 -8.81
CA PHE A 28 -5.03 -15.12 -7.73
C PHE A 28 -5.65 -15.34 -6.34
N ASN A 29 -6.97 -15.54 -6.28
CA ASN A 29 -7.66 -15.89 -5.04
C ASN A 29 -7.69 -17.40 -4.75
N GLY A 30 -6.88 -18.21 -5.43
CA GLY A 30 -6.75 -19.65 -5.19
C GLY A 30 -8.04 -20.44 -5.41
N TRP A 31 -8.88 -20.01 -6.34
CA TRP A 31 -10.20 -20.62 -6.65
C TRP A 31 -11.17 -20.68 -5.46
N ARG A 32 -10.99 -19.88 -4.44
CA ARG A 32 -11.75 -19.96 -3.19
C ARG A 32 -13.19 -19.50 -3.31
N TRP A 33 -13.50 -18.63 -4.26
CA TRP A 33 -14.87 -18.11 -4.42
C TRP A 33 -15.58 -18.59 -5.70
N GLN A 34 -14.86 -19.13 -6.65
CA GLN A 34 -15.45 -19.67 -7.88
C GLN A 34 -14.52 -20.70 -8.51
N GLN A 35 -15.09 -21.82 -8.95
CA GLN A 35 -14.35 -22.83 -9.72
C GLN A 35 -13.96 -22.28 -11.09
N TRP A 36 -13.06 -23.00 -11.77
CA TRP A 36 -12.56 -22.60 -13.08
C TRP A 36 -13.72 -22.38 -14.07
N LYS A 37 -13.65 -21.24 -14.76
CA LYS A 37 -14.47 -20.85 -15.91
C LYS A 37 -13.59 -20.08 -16.88
N ALA A 38 -13.90 -20.15 -18.18
CA ALA A 38 -13.17 -19.43 -19.22
C ALA A 38 -13.45 -17.92 -19.20
N ASP A 39 -14.64 -17.52 -18.75
CA ASP A 39 -15.12 -16.13 -18.74
C ASP A 39 -15.49 -15.63 -17.34
N TYR A 40 -15.64 -14.32 -17.25
CA TYR A 40 -16.19 -13.63 -16.09
C TYR A 40 -17.49 -12.95 -16.51
N SER A 41 -18.53 -13.17 -15.73
CA SER A 41 -19.88 -12.69 -16.00
C SER A 41 -20.56 -12.15 -14.74
N GLU A 42 -21.77 -11.65 -14.88
CA GLU A 42 -22.54 -11.13 -13.74
C GLU A 42 -22.79 -12.18 -12.66
N SER A 43 -22.84 -13.48 -13.01
CA SER A 43 -22.98 -14.56 -12.04
C SER A 43 -21.79 -14.75 -11.11
N ASP A 44 -20.62 -14.21 -11.46
CA ASP A 44 -19.40 -14.30 -10.67
C ASP A 44 -19.30 -13.15 -9.64
N ILE A 45 -20.14 -12.11 -9.77
CA ILE A 45 -20.07 -10.91 -8.91
C ILE A 45 -20.35 -11.25 -7.45
N GLN A 46 -21.48 -11.91 -7.18
CA GLN A 46 -21.88 -12.17 -5.79
C GLN A 46 -20.90 -13.06 -5.04
N PRO A 47 -20.41 -14.19 -5.59
CA PRO A 47 -19.36 -14.98 -4.94
C PRO A 47 -18.07 -14.18 -4.67
N CYS A 48 -17.68 -13.32 -5.60
CA CYS A 48 -16.52 -12.45 -5.44
C CYS A 48 -16.71 -11.45 -4.29
N LEU A 49 -17.85 -10.75 -4.26
CA LEU A 49 -18.16 -9.79 -3.18
C LEU A 49 -18.19 -10.46 -1.80
N GLU A 50 -18.79 -11.65 -1.68
CA GLU A 50 -18.84 -12.41 -0.44
C GLU A 50 -17.45 -12.85 0.04
N TYR A 51 -16.58 -13.26 -0.88
CA TYR A 51 -15.20 -13.60 -0.56
C TYR A 51 -14.43 -12.40 -0.02
N PHE A 52 -14.51 -11.25 -0.71
CA PHE A 52 -13.82 -10.02 -0.29
C PHE A 52 -14.38 -9.46 1.02
N SER A 53 -15.69 -9.55 1.27
CA SER A 53 -16.28 -9.13 2.53
C SER A 53 -15.71 -9.92 3.71
N LYS A 54 -15.53 -11.23 3.56
CA LYS A 54 -14.85 -12.07 4.57
C LYS A 54 -13.39 -11.67 4.74
N GLN A 55 -12.70 -11.35 3.65
CA GLN A 55 -11.33 -10.89 3.70
C GLN A 55 -11.22 -9.55 4.43
N PHE A 56 -12.09 -8.57 4.14
CA PHE A 56 -12.10 -7.29 4.85
C PHE A 56 -12.39 -7.47 6.33
N SER A 57 -13.33 -8.34 6.69
CA SER A 57 -13.58 -8.70 8.08
C SER A 57 -12.34 -9.26 8.77
N ALA A 58 -11.62 -10.18 8.12
CA ALA A 58 -10.42 -10.81 8.68
C ALA A 58 -9.29 -9.80 8.93
N ILE A 59 -8.95 -8.98 7.92
CA ILE A 59 -7.79 -8.09 7.99
C ILE A 59 -8.01 -6.86 8.89
N THR A 60 -9.25 -6.58 9.30
CA THR A 60 -9.60 -5.48 10.21
C THR A 60 -9.99 -5.93 11.61
N ASP A 61 -9.97 -7.23 11.88
CA ASP A 61 -10.34 -7.80 13.18
C ASP A 61 -9.25 -7.57 14.23
N LYS A 62 -9.34 -6.43 14.91
CA LYS A 62 -8.39 -6.02 15.94
C LYS A 62 -8.42 -6.92 17.17
N GLU A 63 -9.54 -7.57 17.46
CA GLU A 63 -9.67 -8.51 18.57
C GLU A 63 -8.80 -9.75 18.33
N GLN A 64 -8.66 -10.13 17.08
CA GLN A 64 -7.79 -11.23 16.65
C GLN A 64 -6.38 -10.77 16.21
N GLY A 65 -6.03 -9.49 16.38
CA GLY A 65 -4.69 -8.97 16.11
C GLY A 65 -4.46 -8.43 14.69
N ALA A 66 -5.50 -8.32 13.87
CA ALA A 66 -5.40 -7.77 12.52
C ALA A 66 -5.70 -6.26 12.50
N TYR A 67 -4.72 -5.48 12.06
CA TYR A 67 -4.74 -4.02 12.14
C TYR A 67 -4.55 -3.33 10.78
N CYS A 68 -5.06 -3.93 9.70
CA CYS A 68 -5.05 -3.24 8.40
C CYS A 68 -5.94 -2.00 8.44
N THR A 69 -5.45 -0.93 7.82
CA THR A 69 -6.13 0.36 7.70
C THR A 69 -6.31 0.80 6.25
N VAL A 70 -5.69 0.07 5.32
CA VAL A 70 -5.80 0.34 3.88
C VAL A 70 -5.90 -0.97 3.11
N PHE A 71 -6.62 -0.92 2.00
CA PHE A 71 -6.70 -1.99 1.02
C PHE A 71 -6.34 -1.45 -0.36
N ARG A 72 -5.36 -2.06 -1.04
CA ARG A 72 -5.06 -1.73 -2.42
C ARG A 72 -5.83 -2.67 -3.35
N LEU A 73 -6.83 -2.13 -4.03
CA LEU A 73 -7.67 -2.85 -4.98
C LEU A 73 -7.05 -2.82 -6.37
N HIS A 74 -6.68 -3.95 -6.85
CA HIS A 74 -6.26 -4.14 -8.22
C HIS A 74 -7.49 -4.42 -9.10
N MET A 75 -7.85 -3.51 -9.99
CA MET A 75 -8.82 -3.82 -11.02
C MET A 75 -8.20 -4.80 -12.01
N ASP A 76 -8.92 -5.86 -12.38
CA ASP A 76 -8.36 -6.97 -13.15
C ASP A 76 -8.91 -7.02 -14.58
N PRO A 77 -8.03 -7.28 -15.58
CA PRO A 77 -8.43 -7.42 -16.99
C PRO A 77 -9.49 -8.49 -17.24
N CYS A 78 -9.59 -9.53 -16.42
CA CYS A 78 -10.60 -10.59 -16.58
C CYS A 78 -12.05 -10.07 -16.56
N TRP A 79 -12.31 -8.95 -15.84
CA TRP A 79 -13.61 -8.30 -15.84
C TRP A 79 -13.78 -7.28 -16.97
N THR A 80 -12.69 -6.62 -17.38
CA THR A 80 -12.73 -5.46 -18.25
C THR A 80 -12.42 -5.75 -19.69
N ASN A 81 -11.77 -6.88 -19.99
CA ASN A 81 -11.50 -7.29 -21.36
C ASN A 81 -12.75 -7.86 -22.02
N ASP A 82 -12.83 -7.66 -23.33
CA ASP A 82 -13.80 -8.29 -24.22
C ASP A 82 -13.49 -9.80 -24.29
N PRO A 83 -14.39 -10.69 -23.83
CA PRO A 83 -14.13 -12.13 -23.77
C PRO A 83 -14.00 -12.78 -25.17
N THR A 84 -14.36 -12.08 -26.23
CA THR A 84 -14.18 -12.55 -27.60
C THR A 84 -12.80 -12.25 -28.17
N LYS A 85 -11.98 -11.47 -27.42
CA LYS A 85 -10.62 -11.10 -27.80
C LYS A 85 -9.62 -11.77 -26.86
N LYS A 86 -8.44 -12.06 -27.38
CA LYS A 86 -7.34 -12.61 -26.60
C LYS A 86 -6.30 -11.51 -26.36
N ALA A 87 -6.03 -11.21 -25.10
CA ALA A 87 -4.85 -10.46 -24.71
C ALA A 87 -3.64 -11.41 -24.60
N GLU A 88 -2.47 -10.97 -24.95
CA GLU A 88 -1.23 -11.77 -24.89
C GLU A 88 -0.72 -11.89 -23.44
N ASN A 89 -0.88 -10.82 -22.66
CA ASN A 89 -0.46 -10.73 -21.25
C ASN A 89 -1.22 -9.59 -20.55
N GLU A 90 -0.93 -9.35 -19.29
CA GLU A 90 -1.59 -8.31 -18.49
C GLU A 90 -1.30 -6.86 -18.94
N ALA A 91 -0.22 -6.63 -19.68
CA ALA A 91 0.10 -5.32 -20.25
C ALA A 91 -0.58 -5.06 -21.60
N ASP A 92 -1.21 -6.09 -22.20
CA ASP A 92 -1.88 -5.99 -23.47
C ASP A 92 -3.32 -5.46 -23.33
N ILE A 93 -3.49 -4.19 -23.61
CA ILE A 93 -4.79 -3.51 -23.58
C ILE A 93 -5.64 -3.69 -24.85
N SER A 94 -5.23 -4.52 -25.82
CA SER A 94 -5.94 -4.70 -27.09
C SER A 94 -7.34 -5.30 -26.94
N ALA A 95 -7.53 -6.09 -25.89
CA ALA A 95 -8.82 -6.68 -25.55
C ALA A 95 -9.66 -5.80 -24.60
N PHE A 96 -9.14 -4.71 -24.07
CA PHE A 96 -9.86 -3.84 -23.14
C PHE A 96 -11.16 -3.30 -23.76
N SER A 97 -12.24 -3.34 -22.96
CA SER A 97 -13.56 -2.83 -23.31
C SER A 97 -14.04 -1.77 -22.32
N MET A 98 -14.14 -0.54 -22.78
CA MET A 98 -14.68 0.55 -21.96
C MET A 98 -16.13 0.29 -21.51
N ALA A 99 -16.91 -0.40 -22.32
CA ALA A 99 -18.28 -0.76 -21.95
C ALA A 99 -18.31 -1.74 -20.78
N ARG A 100 -17.45 -2.78 -20.81
CA ARG A 100 -17.30 -3.73 -19.70
C ARG A 100 -16.71 -3.06 -18.46
N TYR A 101 -15.68 -2.22 -18.66
CA TYR A 101 -15.11 -1.46 -17.56
C TYR A 101 -16.18 -0.65 -16.80
N ARG A 102 -17.01 0.11 -17.51
CA ARG A 102 -18.12 0.89 -16.90
C ARG A 102 -19.15 -0.01 -16.22
N LEU A 103 -19.49 -1.15 -16.84
CA LEU A 103 -20.41 -2.11 -16.25
C LEU A 103 -19.89 -2.64 -14.90
N TYR A 104 -18.67 -3.15 -14.87
CA TYR A 104 -18.10 -3.75 -13.69
C TYR A 104 -17.57 -2.72 -12.68
N LEU A 105 -17.28 -1.50 -13.11
CA LEU A 105 -17.07 -0.40 -12.17
C LEU A 105 -18.30 -0.24 -11.26
N GLN A 106 -19.50 -0.26 -11.83
CA GLN A 106 -20.75 -0.11 -11.07
C GLN A 106 -21.15 -1.38 -10.31
N LYS A 107 -21.02 -2.55 -10.93
CA LYS A 107 -21.55 -3.80 -10.38
C LYS A 107 -20.59 -4.57 -9.47
N LEU A 108 -19.28 -4.31 -9.57
CA LEU A 108 -18.25 -5.01 -8.81
C LEU A 108 -17.35 -4.07 -8.01
N TYR A 109 -16.63 -3.15 -8.69
CA TYR A 109 -15.56 -2.39 -8.04
C TYR A 109 -16.07 -1.37 -7.03
N ILE A 110 -17.13 -0.62 -7.36
CA ILE A 110 -17.75 0.30 -6.40
C ILE A 110 -18.38 -0.45 -5.20
N PRO A 111 -19.11 -1.56 -5.37
CA PRO A 111 -19.51 -2.40 -4.24
C PRO A 111 -18.36 -2.90 -3.38
N LEU A 112 -17.24 -3.37 -3.96
CA LEU A 112 -16.04 -3.75 -3.22
C LEU A 112 -15.45 -2.58 -2.42
N ILE A 113 -15.35 -1.43 -3.04
CA ILE A 113 -14.86 -0.19 -2.39
C ILE A 113 -15.77 0.21 -1.22
N LYS A 114 -17.09 0.16 -1.41
CA LYS A 114 -18.09 0.45 -0.35
C LYS A 114 -17.92 -0.49 0.83
N ASP A 115 -17.75 -1.76 0.57
CA ASP A 115 -17.59 -2.77 1.62
C ASP A 115 -16.25 -2.60 2.37
N ALA A 116 -15.15 -2.36 1.66
CA ALA A 116 -13.87 -2.04 2.29
C ALA A 116 -13.97 -0.80 3.22
N ILE A 117 -14.63 0.26 2.76
CA ILE A 117 -14.86 1.48 3.55
C ILE A 117 -15.74 1.17 4.77
N ALA A 118 -16.78 0.34 4.62
CA ALA A 118 -17.64 -0.07 5.73
C ALA A 118 -16.88 -0.85 6.83
N HIS A 119 -15.79 -1.53 6.45
CA HIS A 119 -14.85 -2.18 7.38
C HIS A 119 -13.77 -1.24 7.92
N GLY A 120 -13.83 0.08 7.62
CA GLY A 120 -12.89 1.08 8.12
C GLY A 120 -11.56 1.17 7.36
N LEU A 121 -11.50 0.64 6.15
CA LEU A 121 -10.32 0.69 5.29
C LEU A 121 -10.31 1.93 4.40
N TYR A 122 -9.16 2.58 4.29
CA TYR A 122 -8.85 3.42 3.13
C TYR A 122 -8.66 2.53 1.91
N VAL A 123 -8.94 3.07 0.72
CA VAL A 123 -8.83 2.28 -0.51
C VAL A 123 -7.90 2.98 -1.50
N ILE A 124 -6.93 2.22 -2.02
CA ILE A 124 -6.10 2.61 -3.16
C ILE A 124 -6.56 1.78 -4.35
N VAL A 125 -6.88 2.42 -5.45
CA VAL A 125 -7.34 1.71 -6.67
C VAL A 125 -6.31 1.90 -7.77
N ARG A 126 -5.87 0.80 -8.38
CA ARG A 126 -5.01 0.82 -9.57
C ARG A 126 -5.76 0.38 -10.84
N PRO A 127 -5.31 0.77 -12.04
CA PRO A 127 -6.01 0.44 -13.30
C PRO A 127 -5.94 -1.06 -13.60
N PRO A 128 -6.81 -1.57 -14.48
CA PRO A 128 -6.72 -2.96 -14.94
C PRO A 128 -5.41 -3.25 -15.68
N GLY A 129 -4.77 -4.36 -15.32
CA GLY A 129 -3.53 -4.81 -15.90
C GLY A 129 -2.29 -4.09 -15.40
N VAL A 130 -1.14 -4.46 -15.94
CA VAL A 130 0.16 -3.85 -15.64
C VAL A 130 0.56 -2.87 -16.73
N CYS A 131 1.46 -1.96 -16.41
CA CYS A 131 2.02 -1.02 -17.39
C CYS A 131 2.92 -1.77 -18.39
N PRO A 132 2.88 -1.48 -19.69
CA PRO A 132 3.91 -1.93 -20.60
C PRO A 132 5.30 -1.51 -20.13
N GLN A 133 6.30 -2.36 -20.35
CA GLN A 133 7.67 -2.07 -19.89
C GLN A 133 8.25 -0.79 -20.52
N ASP A 134 7.96 -0.56 -21.78
CA ASP A 134 8.34 0.65 -22.51
C ASP A 134 7.09 1.45 -22.86
N ILE A 135 7.04 2.67 -22.36
CA ILE A 135 5.95 3.62 -22.62
C ILE A 135 6.49 4.89 -23.25
N SER A 136 5.69 5.52 -24.12
CA SER A 136 6.03 6.79 -24.76
C SER A 136 4.92 7.81 -24.59
N VAL A 137 5.27 9.05 -24.35
CA VAL A 137 4.31 10.15 -24.17
C VAL A 137 3.27 10.16 -25.28
N GLY A 138 1.99 10.07 -24.94
CA GLY A 138 0.87 10.04 -25.86
C GLY A 138 0.62 8.71 -26.59
N ASP A 139 1.25 7.63 -26.17
CA ASP A 139 1.04 6.29 -26.72
C ASP A 139 -0.39 5.73 -26.45
N LYS A 140 -0.63 4.50 -26.87
CA LYS A 140 -1.94 3.85 -26.67
C LYS A 140 -2.25 3.66 -25.18
N TYR A 141 -1.25 3.31 -24.36
CA TYR A 141 -1.43 3.08 -22.96
C TYR A 141 -1.67 4.39 -22.19
N ASN A 142 -1.02 5.49 -22.57
CA ASN A 142 -1.31 6.82 -22.02
C ASN A 142 -2.77 7.24 -22.25
N ARG A 143 -3.28 7.03 -23.46
CA ARG A 143 -4.69 7.30 -23.79
C ARG A 143 -5.66 6.38 -23.04
N TYR A 144 -5.29 5.10 -22.86
CA TYR A 144 -6.03 4.14 -22.06
C TYR A 144 -6.13 4.59 -20.60
N LEU A 145 -5.03 4.96 -19.97
CA LEU A 145 -5.02 5.45 -18.57
C LEU A 145 -5.92 6.66 -18.41
N LYS A 146 -5.82 7.66 -19.31
CA LYS A 146 -6.71 8.84 -19.26
C LYS A 146 -8.19 8.45 -19.36
N ALA A 147 -8.54 7.52 -20.26
CA ALA A 147 -9.92 7.08 -20.42
C ALA A 147 -10.47 6.32 -19.20
N VAL A 148 -9.66 5.41 -18.62
CA VAL A 148 -10.00 4.66 -17.42
C VAL A 148 -10.21 5.60 -16.24
N TRP A 149 -9.25 6.48 -16.00
CA TRP A 149 -9.30 7.39 -14.84
C TRP A 149 -10.35 8.48 -15.00
N LYS A 150 -10.60 8.96 -16.23
CA LYS A 150 -11.73 9.84 -16.52
C LYS A 150 -13.05 9.20 -16.08
N ALA A 151 -13.30 7.95 -16.49
CA ALA A 151 -14.53 7.25 -16.14
C ALA A 151 -14.64 6.97 -14.62
N PHE A 152 -13.54 6.62 -13.97
CA PHE A 152 -13.48 6.39 -12.52
C PHE A 152 -13.73 7.68 -11.73
N ALA A 153 -12.96 8.72 -12.03
CA ALA A 153 -12.99 9.99 -11.31
C ALA A 153 -14.29 10.79 -11.55
N ALA A 154 -15.00 10.54 -12.66
CA ALA A 154 -16.30 11.16 -12.93
C ALA A 154 -17.46 10.53 -12.14
N ASP A 155 -17.28 9.34 -11.57
CA ASP A 155 -18.32 8.69 -10.77
C ASP A 155 -18.63 9.51 -9.51
N GLU A 156 -19.90 9.68 -9.21
CA GLU A 156 -20.37 10.53 -8.12
C GLU A 156 -19.97 9.97 -6.75
N TYR A 157 -20.10 8.63 -6.56
CA TYR A 157 -19.73 8.02 -5.29
C TYR A 157 -18.21 8.13 -5.04
N ILE A 158 -17.40 7.93 -6.06
CA ILE A 158 -15.95 8.06 -5.99
C ILE A 158 -15.54 9.49 -5.62
N ARG A 159 -16.13 10.48 -6.25
CA ARG A 159 -15.84 11.90 -5.93
C ARG A 159 -16.26 12.28 -4.52
N GLN A 160 -17.44 11.88 -4.09
CA GLN A 160 -17.97 12.18 -2.75
C GLN A 160 -17.14 11.52 -1.64
N ASN A 161 -16.49 10.40 -1.93
CA ASN A 161 -15.66 9.65 -0.99
C ASN A 161 -14.15 9.77 -1.27
N SER A 162 -13.75 10.80 -2.00
CA SER A 162 -12.34 11.03 -2.37
C SER A 162 -11.40 11.31 -1.19
N GLY A 163 -11.94 11.56 0.00
CA GLY A 163 -11.15 11.60 1.25
C GLY A 163 -10.70 10.24 1.78
N ILE A 164 -11.31 9.14 1.28
CA ILE A 164 -11.01 7.77 1.71
C ILE A 164 -10.50 6.94 0.53
N ILE A 165 -10.92 7.28 -0.69
CA ILE A 165 -10.51 6.61 -1.93
C ILE A 165 -9.36 7.39 -2.56
N SER A 166 -8.33 6.68 -2.99
CA SER A 166 -7.18 7.22 -3.70
C SER A 166 -6.90 6.44 -4.98
N ILE A 167 -6.18 7.05 -5.90
CA ILE A 167 -5.90 6.52 -7.24
C ILE A 167 -4.39 6.30 -7.37
N GLU A 168 -3.98 5.10 -7.75
CA GLU A 168 -2.62 4.79 -8.20
C GLU A 168 -2.61 4.75 -9.73
N LEU A 169 -1.85 5.64 -10.36
CA LEU A 169 -1.99 5.95 -11.78
C LEU A 169 -1.73 4.78 -12.73
N ALA A 170 -0.74 3.95 -12.42
CA ALA A 170 -0.37 2.78 -13.20
C ALA A 170 0.44 1.81 -12.34
N ASN A 171 0.53 0.55 -12.75
CA ASN A 171 1.34 -0.46 -12.11
C ASN A 171 2.62 -0.75 -12.88
N GLU A 172 3.77 -0.50 -12.26
CA GLU A 172 5.10 -0.92 -12.70
C GLU A 172 5.55 -0.42 -14.08
N PRO A 173 5.55 0.90 -14.34
CA PRO A 173 6.30 1.41 -15.49
C PRO A 173 7.79 1.09 -15.34
N VAL A 174 8.45 0.71 -16.44
CA VAL A 174 9.88 0.39 -16.42
C VAL A 174 10.70 1.50 -17.06
N ARG A 175 10.39 1.85 -18.30
CA ARG A 175 11.06 2.91 -19.06
C ARG A 175 10.04 3.83 -19.71
N ALA A 176 10.24 5.13 -19.57
CA ALA A 176 9.43 6.14 -20.23
C ALA A 176 10.27 6.93 -21.24
N HIS A 177 9.68 7.18 -22.39
CA HIS A 177 10.29 7.90 -23.51
C HIS A 177 9.44 9.13 -23.88
N LEU A 178 10.05 10.12 -24.48
CA LEU A 178 9.33 11.21 -25.14
C LEU A 178 8.47 10.69 -26.31
N SER A 179 7.62 11.52 -26.85
CA SER A 179 6.70 11.15 -27.95
C SER A 179 7.40 10.68 -29.24
N ASP A 180 8.65 11.07 -29.43
CA ASP A 180 9.51 10.65 -30.54
C ASP A 180 10.31 9.37 -30.25
N GLY A 181 10.12 8.77 -29.05
CA GLY A 181 10.83 7.59 -28.59
C GLY A 181 12.19 7.85 -27.96
N SER A 182 12.62 9.11 -27.85
CA SER A 182 13.91 9.46 -27.24
C SER A 182 13.86 9.36 -25.70
N ASN A 183 15.03 9.09 -25.11
CA ASN A 183 15.18 9.06 -23.66
C ASN A 183 15.28 10.48 -23.08
N SER A 184 14.57 10.75 -22.00
CA SER A 184 14.64 12.00 -21.27
C SER A 184 14.25 11.81 -19.80
N ASP A 185 14.91 12.53 -18.90
CA ASP A 185 14.51 12.61 -17.48
C ASP A 185 13.10 13.21 -17.32
N GLN A 186 12.62 13.98 -18.29
CA GLN A 186 11.30 14.60 -18.30
C GLN A 186 10.17 13.64 -18.72
N ALA A 187 10.51 12.51 -19.37
CA ALA A 187 9.52 11.62 -19.98
C ALA A 187 8.46 11.09 -19.00
N LEU A 188 8.83 10.76 -17.76
CA LEU A 188 7.88 10.34 -16.74
C LEU A 188 6.89 11.44 -16.37
N HIS A 189 7.38 12.66 -16.18
CA HIS A 189 6.53 13.82 -15.94
C HIS A 189 5.55 14.03 -17.09
N ASP A 190 6.04 14.12 -18.33
CA ASP A 190 5.21 14.38 -19.51
C ASP A 190 4.21 13.26 -19.77
N TYR A 191 4.52 12.04 -19.31
CA TYR A 191 3.61 10.90 -19.42
C TYR A 191 2.48 10.96 -18.41
N PHE A 192 2.77 11.22 -17.12
CA PHE A 192 1.79 11.12 -16.04
C PHE A 192 1.09 12.45 -15.71
N GLN A 193 1.71 13.60 -15.97
CA GLN A 193 1.05 14.88 -15.72
C GLN A 193 -0.32 15.02 -16.39
N PRO A 194 -0.48 14.67 -17.71
CA PRO A 194 -1.79 14.75 -18.36
C PRO A 194 -2.83 13.77 -17.79
N VAL A 195 -2.39 12.69 -17.13
CA VAL A 195 -3.29 11.75 -16.45
C VAL A 195 -3.79 12.35 -15.13
N VAL A 196 -2.91 12.99 -14.36
CA VAL A 196 -3.27 13.75 -13.16
C VAL A 196 -4.27 14.85 -13.50
N ASP A 197 -3.99 15.64 -14.55
CA ASP A 197 -4.85 16.74 -14.98
C ASP A 197 -6.25 16.24 -15.39
N GLU A 198 -6.33 15.11 -16.12
CA GLU A 198 -7.62 14.50 -16.48
C GLU A 198 -8.43 14.07 -15.26
N ILE A 199 -7.79 13.47 -14.25
CA ILE A 199 -8.45 13.08 -13.00
C ILE A 199 -9.00 14.32 -12.28
N ARG A 200 -8.20 15.38 -12.15
CA ARG A 200 -8.62 16.62 -11.50
C ARG A 200 -9.72 17.36 -12.25
N ALA A 201 -9.68 17.31 -13.57
CA ALA A 201 -10.74 17.88 -14.41
C ALA A 201 -12.11 17.24 -14.18
N GLN A 202 -12.17 15.99 -13.65
CA GLN A 202 -13.42 15.35 -13.25
C GLN A 202 -13.91 15.77 -11.85
N GLY A 203 -13.13 16.57 -11.11
CA GLY A 203 -13.48 17.03 -9.76
C GLY A 203 -13.11 16.04 -8.64
N PHE A 204 -12.29 15.04 -8.92
CA PHE A 204 -11.75 14.15 -7.88
C PHE A 204 -10.69 14.89 -7.05
N LYS A 205 -10.83 14.88 -5.73
CA LYS A 205 -9.96 15.59 -4.78
C LYS A 205 -9.09 14.68 -3.92
N GLY A 206 -9.26 13.38 -4.06
CA GLY A 206 -8.50 12.36 -3.30
C GLY A 206 -7.02 12.33 -3.67
N ILE A 207 -6.26 11.57 -2.93
CA ILE A 207 -4.83 11.40 -3.17
C ILE A 207 -4.60 10.69 -4.50
N ILE A 208 -3.64 11.21 -5.27
CA ILE A 208 -3.12 10.55 -6.46
C ILE A 208 -1.72 10.02 -6.13
N TRP A 209 -1.51 8.73 -6.31
CA TRP A 209 -0.24 8.05 -6.16
C TRP A 209 0.44 7.91 -7.50
N VAL A 210 1.57 8.55 -7.67
CA VAL A 210 2.31 8.62 -8.93
C VAL A 210 3.39 7.53 -8.96
N PRO A 211 3.42 6.67 -9.97
CA PRO A 211 4.44 5.63 -10.09
C PRO A 211 5.76 6.17 -10.64
N GLY A 212 6.88 5.57 -10.25
CA GLY A 212 8.21 5.81 -10.80
C GLY A 212 8.59 4.82 -11.89
N ALA A 213 9.76 4.99 -12.49
CA ALA A 213 10.36 4.03 -13.42
C ALA A 213 10.92 2.80 -12.68
N GLY A 214 11.51 1.86 -13.43
CA GLY A 214 12.19 0.69 -12.89
C GLY A 214 11.30 -0.16 -12.00
N TYR A 215 10.11 -0.52 -12.46
CA TYR A 215 9.09 -1.24 -11.68
C TYR A 215 8.68 -0.51 -10.39
N GLN A 216 8.47 0.82 -10.48
CA GLN A 216 8.13 1.68 -9.34
C GLN A 216 9.20 1.71 -8.23
N SER A 217 10.48 1.69 -8.59
CA SER A 217 11.60 1.79 -7.65
C SER A 217 12.48 3.03 -7.84
N GLN A 218 12.31 3.81 -8.93
CA GLN A 218 13.18 4.91 -9.33
C GLN A 218 12.41 6.21 -9.54
N TYR A 219 12.71 7.22 -8.74
CA TYR A 219 11.95 8.48 -8.66
C TYR A 219 12.82 9.74 -8.86
N GLN A 220 14.11 9.59 -9.17
CA GLN A 220 15.03 10.71 -9.30
C GLN A 220 14.58 11.71 -10.38
N ASN A 221 13.88 11.24 -11.40
CA ASN A 221 13.35 12.06 -12.48
C ASN A 221 12.35 13.12 -11.96
N TYR A 222 11.51 12.75 -10.99
CA TYR A 222 10.56 13.70 -10.40
C TYR A 222 11.20 14.73 -9.47
N ALA A 223 12.42 14.49 -8.99
CA ALA A 223 13.17 15.52 -8.28
C ALA A 223 13.61 16.68 -9.19
N LYS A 224 13.76 16.39 -10.50
CA LYS A 224 14.10 17.38 -11.54
C LYS A 224 12.85 17.95 -12.22
N HIS A 225 11.88 17.11 -12.47
CA HIS A 225 10.63 17.41 -13.19
C HIS A 225 9.43 16.96 -12.34
N PRO A 226 9.08 17.73 -11.27
CA PRO A 226 8.04 17.33 -10.34
C PRO A 226 6.65 17.39 -10.99
N ILE A 227 5.78 16.46 -10.60
CA ILE A 227 4.34 16.56 -10.89
C ILE A 227 3.78 17.82 -10.20
N THR A 228 2.85 18.46 -10.87
CA THR A 228 2.02 19.53 -10.31
C THR A 228 0.60 19.05 -10.14
N ASP A 229 -0.08 19.52 -9.10
CA ASP A 229 -1.45 19.12 -8.81
C ASP A 229 -2.26 20.30 -8.27
N SER A 230 -3.41 20.56 -8.88
CA SER A 230 -4.29 21.69 -8.49
C SER A 230 -4.86 21.58 -7.08
N GLU A 231 -4.95 20.39 -6.51
CA GLU A 231 -5.40 20.14 -5.14
C GLU A 231 -4.23 19.99 -4.15
N ASP A 232 -2.98 20.03 -4.61
CA ASP A 232 -1.76 19.70 -3.84
C ASP A 232 -1.91 18.40 -3.01
N ASN A 233 -2.60 17.41 -3.57
CA ASN A 233 -2.98 16.19 -2.89
C ASN A 233 -2.50 14.95 -3.66
N PHE A 234 -1.21 14.87 -3.90
CA PHE A 234 -0.54 13.73 -4.55
C PHE A 234 0.71 13.32 -3.81
N SER A 235 1.10 12.08 -4.01
CA SER A 235 2.40 11.57 -3.60
C SER A 235 2.80 10.37 -4.47
N TYR A 236 3.67 9.49 -3.98
CA TYR A 236 4.31 8.47 -4.80
C TYR A 236 4.01 7.07 -4.29
N ALA A 237 3.62 6.19 -5.24
CA ALA A 237 3.47 4.75 -5.01
C ALA A 237 4.78 4.04 -5.37
N VAL A 238 5.33 3.27 -4.46
CA VAL A 238 6.65 2.63 -4.57
C VAL A 238 6.51 1.13 -4.40
N HIS A 239 7.32 0.35 -5.12
CA HIS A 239 7.45 -1.09 -4.93
C HIS A 239 8.79 -1.42 -4.30
N VAL A 240 8.81 -2.40 -3.40
CA VAL A 240 9.99 -2.78 -2.64
C VAL A 240 10.11 -4.29 -2.58
N TYR A 241 11.14 -4.81 -3.20
CA TYR A 241 11.44 -6.24 -3.19
C TYR A 241 12.91 -6.50 -2.81
N SER A 242 13.17 -7.68 -2.28
CA SER A 242 14.54 -8.12 -1.97
C SER A 242 15.41 -8.07 -3.23
N GLY A 243 16.63 -7.61 -3.08
CA GLY A 243 17.58 -7.41 -4.19
C GLY A 243 17.51 -6.03 -4.85
N TRP A 244 16.46 -5.26 -4.60
CA TRP A 244 16.34 -3.89 -5.09
C TRP A 244 17.10 -2.91 -4.18
N TYR A 245 17.09 -1.62 -4.51
CA TYR A 245 17.71 -0.55 -3.72
C TYR A 245 19.20 -0.80 -3.42
N GLY A 246 19.96 -1.11 -4.48
CA GLY A 246 21.41 -1.36 -4.35
C GLY A 246 21.72 -2.77 -3.88
N ASN A 247 21.02 -3.76 -4.38
CA ASN A 247 21.24 -5.18 -4.08
C ASN A 247 21.04 -5.53 -2.59
N MET A 248 20.01 -4.95 -1.97
CA MET A 248 19.62 -5.27 -0.59
C MET A 248 18.94 -6.63 -0.54
N THR A 249 19.73 -7.69 -0.45
CA THR A 249 19.30 -9.08 -0.23
C THR A 249 19.51 -9.44 1.24
N ASP A 250 19.00 -10.56 1.68
CA ASP A 250 19.27 -11.08 3.02
C ASP A 250 20.76 -11.18 3.39
N LYS A 251 21.60 -11.52 2.42
CA LYS A 251 23.06 -11.60 2.63
C LYS A 251 23.72 -10.24 2.80
N ASN A 252 23.19 -9.24 2.08
CA ASN A 252 23.83 -7.93 1.93
C ASN A 252 23.08 -6.82 2.67
N CYS A 253 21.92 -7.09 3.27
CA CYS A 253 21.15 -6.05 3.91
C CYS A 253 21.87 -5.46 5.12
N ASN A 254 21.89 -4.14 5.14
CA ASN A 254 22.38 -3.34 6.25
C ASN A 254 21.43 -2.15 6.38
N HIS A 255 20.97 -1.88 7.59
CA HIS A 255 19.95 -0.86 7.85
C HIS A 255 20.34 0.52 7.28
N ASP A 256 21.50 1.02 7.62
CA ASP A 256 21.95 2.36 7.19
C ASP A 256 22.14 2.43 5.67
N THR A 257 22.63 1.36 5.07
CA THR A 257 22.80 1.27 3.62
C THR A 257 21.44 1.22 2.92
N PHE A 258 20.48 0.49 3.45
CA PHE A 258 19.14 0.43 2.88
C PHE A 258 18.44 1.79 2.98
N ILE A 259 18.48 2.45 4.14
CA ILE A 259 17.94 3.79 4.35
C ILE A 259 18.52 4.77 3.33
N ARG A 260 19.86 4.80 3.18
CA ARG A 260 20.55 5.67 2.24
C ARG A 260 20.18 5.39 0.78
N ASN A 261 20.12 4.10 0.39
CA ASN A 261 19.81 3.70 -0.98
C ASN A 261 18.34 3.96 -1.31
N PHE A 262 17.43 3.68 -0.38
CA PHE A 262 16.02 4.01 -0.54
C PHE A 262 15.82 5.50 -0.77
N LYS A 263 16.39 6.35 0.09
CA LYS A 263 16.38 7.81 -0.08
C LYS A 263 16.97 8.25 -1.41
N SER A 264 18.05 7.63 -1.85
CA SER A 264 18.69 7.98 -3.13
C SER A 264 17.78 7.69 -4.33
N GLN A 265 17.02 6.60 -4.31
CA GLN A 265 16.11 6.23 -5.38
C GLN A 265 14.73 6.87 -5.25
N VAL A 266 14.30 7.19 -4.02
CA VAL A 266 13.03 7.83 -3.69
C VAL A 266 13.29 9.12 -2.88
N PRO A 267 13.92 10.13 -3.49
CA PRO A 267 14.34 11.33 -2.74
C PRO A 267 13.16 12.09 -2.10
N MET A 268 11.95 11.93 -2.62
CA MET A 268 10.76 12.57 -2.08
C MET A 268 10.32 12.03 -0.72
N VAL A 269 10.88 10.93 -0.23
CA VAL A 269 10.55 10.39 1.11
C VAL A 269 10.79 11.39 2.24
N GLU A 270 11.67 12.36 2.05
CA GLU A 270 11.90 13.39 3.05
C GLU A 270 10.89 14.55 3.05
N THR A 271 10.12 14.69 1.97
CA THR A 271 9.23 15.83 1.77
C THR A 271 7.76 15.45 1.53
N LYS A 272 7.50 14.23 1.13
CA LYS A 272 6.18 13.71 0.81
C LYS A 272 5.96 12.36 1.52
N PRO A 273 4.72 11.97 1.88
CA PRO A 273 4.44 10.62 2.35
C PRO A 273 4.66 9.63 1.21
N ILE A 274 5.16 8.45 1.51
CA ILE A 274 5.35 7.40 0.51
C ILE A 274 4.38 6.25 0.80
N MET A 275 3.77 5.71 -0.25
CA MET A 275 2.99 4.50 -0.16
C MET A 275 3.71 3.37 -0.88
N VAL A 276 4.22 2.40 -0.15
CA VAL A 276 4.72 1.16 -0.72
C VAL A 276 3.53 0.29 -1.05
N THR A 277 3.15 0.28 -2.33
CA THR A 277 1.95 -0.40 -2.80
C THR A 277 2.17 -1.87 -3.09
N GLU A 278 3.43 -2.28 -3.23
CA GLU A 278 3.81 -3.70 -3.28
C GLU A 278 5.09 -3.93 -2.49
N ILE A 279 5.02 -4.86 -1.58
CA ILE A 279 6.16 -5.40 -0.83
C ILE A 279 5.85 -6.82 -0.40
N ASP A 280 6.84 -7.66 -0.46
CA ASP A 280 6.72 -9.05 -0.06
C ASP A 280 8.10 -9.65 0.21
N TRP A 281 8.16 -10.52 1.19
CA TRP A 281 9.30 -11.38 1.47
C TRP A 281 8.84 -12.65 2.17
N SER A 282 9.45 -13.76 1.84
CA SER A 282 9.17 -15.04 2.48
C SER A 282 10.45 -15.65 3.01
N PRO A 283 10.38 -16.31 4.14
CA PRO A 283 11.50 -17.12 4.59
C PRO A 283 11.70 -18.30 3.63
N GLU A 284 12.91 -18.74 3.56
CA GLU A 284 13.30 -19.97 2.90
C GLU A 284 12.51 -21.15 3.43
N ASP A 285 11.99 -22.00 2.58
CA ASP A 285 11.43 -23.29 2.99
C ASP A 285 12.57 -24.33 3.08
N PRO A 286 13.01 -24.73 4.28
CA PRO A 286 14.11 -25.67 4.44
C PRO A 286 13.85 -27.04 3.80
N ASP A 287 12.59 -27.46 3.69
CA ASP A 287 12.22 -28.71 3.04
C ASP A 287 12.44 -28.65 1.53
N LYS A 288 12.46 -27.45 0.95
CA LYS A 288 12.72 -27.20 -0.49
C LYS A 288 14.09 -26.61 -0.78
N ALA A 289 14.92 -26.51 0.25
CA ALA A 289 16.22 -25.85 0.17
C ALA A 289 17.16 -26.38 -0.93
N ASN A 290 16.93 -27.58 -1.41
CA ASN A 290 17.73 -28.22 -2.45
C ASN A 290 16.97 -28.46 -3.77
N GLU A 291 15.75 -28.00 -3.86
CA GLU A 291 14.91 -28.18 -5.05
C GLU A 291 14.90 -26.91 -5.90
N GLY A 292 15.71 -26.87 -6.94
CA GLY A 292 15.53 -25.88 -7.99
C GLY A 292 14.24 -26.16 -8.78
N HIS A 293 13.61 -25.12 -9.30
CA HIS A 293 12.43 -25.26 -10.14
C HIS A 293 12.46 -24.25 -11.31
N TYR A 294 11.69 -24.51 -12.33
CA TYR A 294 11.43 -23.53 -13.38
C TYR A 294 10.28 -22.64 -12.96
N ASN A 295 10.47 -21.31 -13.00
CA ASN A 295 9.41 -20.36 -12.76
C ASN A 295 8.41 -20.35 -13.94
N GLU A 296 7.37 -19.58 -13.82
CA GLU A 296 6.31 -19.46 -14.85
C GLU A 296 6.82 -18.92 -16.20
N TRP A 297 8.02 -18.32 -16.23
CA TRP A 297 8.69 -17.87 -17.47
C TRP A 297 9.72 -18.87 -18.00
N GLY A 298 9.75 -20.09 -17.49
CA GLY A 298 10.67 -21.11 -17.92
C GLY A 298 12.13 -20.88 -17.53
N GLN A 299 12.40 -19.98 -16.59
CA GLN A 299 13.72 -19.72 -16.05
C GLN A 299 13.97 -20.63 -14.86
N TRP A 300 15.17 -21.20 -14.80
CA TRP A 300 15.60 -21.97 -13.64
C TRP A 300 15.84 -21.06 -12.44
N THR A 301 15.09 -21.30 -11.36
CA THR A 301 15.30 -20.65 -10.08
C THR A 301 16.00 -21.56 -9.12
N GLN A 302 16.98 -21.00 -8.41
CA GLN A 302 17.67 -21.72 -7.33
C GLN A 302 16.68 -22.16 -6.26
N PRO A 303 16.98 -23.22 -5.51
CA PRO A 303 16.19 -23.62 -4.37
C PRO A 303 16.01 -22.45 -3.39
N ASN A 304 14.94 -22.46 -2.66
CA ASN A 304 14.68 -21.62 -1.53
C ASN A 304 13.93 -20.37 -1.75
N LEU A 305 12.75 -20.51 -2.37
CA LEU A 305 12.26 -19.24 -2.60
C LEU A 305 10.81 -19.17 -2.27
N GLY A 306 10.53 -18.47 -1.29
CA GLY A 306 9.31 -17.83 -1.06
C GLY A 306 8.96 -16.98 -2.28
N SER A 307 8.55 -15.93 -2.35
CA SER A 307 8.14 -15.13 -3.47
C SER A 307 9.28 -14.63 -4.33
N TRP A 308 8.94 -14.01 -5.40
CA TRP A 308 9.73 -13.45 -6.48
C TRP A 308 11.06 -12.88 -6.13
N ALA A 309 11.30 -12.41 -4.99
CA ALA A 309 12.49 -11.69 -4.66
C ALA A 309 13.12 -12.19 -3.39
N THR A 310 12.86 -13.41 -3.06
CA THR A 310 13.63 -14.18 -2.12
C THR A 310 14.42 -13.45 -1.06
N ALA A 311 13.75 -13.04 -0.07
CA ALA A 311 14.35 -12.88 1.21
C ALA A 311 14.22 -14.21 1.94
N SER A 312 15.31 -14.91 2.09
CA SER A 312 15.31 -16.23 2.71
C SER A 312 15.19 -16.15 4.22
N THR A 313 15.36 -14.97 4.82
CA THR A 313 15.27 -14.77 6.26
C THR A 313 14.66 -13.42 6.60
N SER A 314 14.43 -13.22 7.86
CA SER A 314 14.03 -11.99 8.49
C SER A 314 14.94 -10.80 8.31
N LYS A 315 16.19 -11.01 8.01
CA LYS A 315 17.17 -9.90 7.98
C LYS A 315 16.75 -8.81 7.03
N TRP A 316 16.28 -9.20 5.85
CA TRP A 316 15.77 -8.23 4.89
C TRP A 316 14.51 -7.52 5.42
N GLY A 317 13.55 -8.25 5.95
CA GLY A 317 12.34 -7.68 6.54
C GLY A 317 12.66 -6.71 7.68
N LEU A 318 13.58 -7.07 8.58
CA LEU A 318 14.03 -6.19 9.67
C LEU A 318 14.76 -4.94 9.16
N ALA A 319 15.56 -5.08 8.09
CA ALA A 319 16.21 -3.93 7.45
C ALA A 319 15.17 -3.01 6.79
N TRP A 320 14.12 -3.56 6.18
CA TRP A 320 13.00 -2.77 5.69
C TRP A 320 12.23 -2.06 6.83
N LYS A 321 11.98 -2.76 7.93
CA LYS A 321 11.36 -2.11 9.10
C LYS A 321 12.19 -0.91 9.58
N ALA A 322 13.52 -1.03 9.56
CA ALA A 322 14.39 0.10 9.91
C ALA A 322 14.24 1.28 8.95
N VAL A 323 14.08 1.04 7.64
CA VAL A 323 13.77 2.10 6.64
C VAL A 323 12.44 2.77 6.97
N HIS A 324 11.40 1.97 7.16
CA HIS A 324 10.06 2.46 7.50
C HIS A 324 10.07 3.33 8.77
N ASP A 325 10.66 2.81 9.85
CA ASP A 325 10.70 3.49 11.15
C ASP A 325 11.57 4.75 11.13
N HIS A 326 12.65 4.76 10.31
CA HIS A 326 13.52 5.92 10.16
C HIS A 326 12.78 7.12 9.55
N PHE A 327 12.03 6.91 8.48
CA PHE A 327 11.32 8.01 7.81
C PHE A 327 10.00 8.36 8.49
N GLY A 328 9.28 7.37 9.01
CA GLY A 328 8.05 7.52 9.78
C GLY A 328 6.82 7.96 8.98
N ASN A 329 6.93 8.09 7.67
CA ASN A 329 5.90 8.56 6.73
C ASN A 329 5.69 7.61 5.55
N ILE A 330 6.07 6.36 5.73
CA ILE A 330 5.91 5.29 4.72
C ILE A 330 4.74 4.41 5.10
N GLY A 331 3.69 4.40 4.27
CA GLY A 331 2.65 3.38 4.33
C GLY A 331 3.04 2.16 3.49
N MET A 332 2.38 1.01 3.69
CA MET A 332 2.64 -0.17 2.87
C MET A 332 1.45 -1.11 2.75
N THR A 333 1.36 -1.78 1.60
CA THR A 333 0.48 -2.93 1.37
C THR A 333 1.31 -4.12 0.91
N ILE A 334 1.18 -5.26 1.59
CA ILE A 334 1.79 -6.51 1.13
C ILE A 334 1.03 -7.08 -0.06
N THR A 335 1.76 -7.75 -0.96
CA THR A 335 1.29 -8.12 -2.29
C THR A 335 0.13 -9.09 -2.31
N HIS A 336 0.04 -9.98 -1.32
CA HIS A 336 -1.01 -10.99 -1.25
C HIS A 336 -1.58 -11.10 0.17
N PRO A 337 -2.91 -11.18 0.33
CA PRO A 337 -3.52 -11.33 1.66
C PRO A 337 -3.09 -12.59 2.38
N GLN A 338 -2.80 -13.67 1.66
CA GLN A 338 -2.29 -14.91 2.22
C GLN A 338 -0.89 -14.78 2.84
N GLU A 339 -0.16 -13.73 2.49
CA GLU A 339 1.08 -13.37 3.15
C GLU A 339 0.84 -12.75 4.53
N TYR A 340 -0.32 -12.15 4.74
CA TYR A 340 -0.69 -11.52 5.99
C TYR A 340 -1.39 -12.48 6.95
N TYR A 341 -2.38 -13.24 6.46
CA TYR A 341 -3.12 -14.18 7.27
C TYR A 341 -3.43 -15.48 6.52
N ASP A 342 -3.67 -16.57 7.24
CA ASP A 342 -4.07 -17.84 6.66
C ASP A 342 -5.54 -17.79 6.26
N ILE A 343 -5.78 -17.58 4.96
CA ILE A 343 -7.12 -17.44 4.40
C ILE A 343 -7.94 -18.74 4.58
N ASP A 344 -7.31 -19.89 4.37
CA ASP A 344 -8.02 -21.17 4.42
C ASP A 344 -8.42 -21.51 5.84
N GLU A 345 -7.58 -21.23 6.82
CA GLU A 345 -7.94 -21.36 8.23
C GLU A 345 -9.08 -20.39 8.61
N TYR A 346 -9.01 -19.14 8.15
CA TYR A 346 -10.06 -18.16 8.42
C TYR A 346 -11.42 -18.58 7.81
N LEU A 347 -11.42 -18.98 6.55
CA LEU A 347 -12.65 -19.43 5.87
C LEU A 347 -13.28 -20.67 6.54
N LYS A 348 -12.45 -21.51 7.17
CA LYS A 348 -12.89 -22.73 7.87
C LYS A 348 -13.35 -22.47 9.29
N THR A 349 -12.66 -21.61 10.04
CA THR A 349 -12.83 -21.50 11.50
C THR A 349 -13.20 -20.10 11.98
N GLY A 350 -13.08 -19.07 11.14
CA GLY A 350 -13.20 -17.66 11.53
C GLY A 350 -12.00 -17.13 12.33
N LYS A 351 -10.91 -17.90 12.46
CA LYS A 351 -9.71 -17.48 13.18
C LYS A 351 -8.73 -16.78 12.27
N VAL A 352 -8.28 -15.61 12.70
CA VAL A 352 -7.19 -14.87 12.04
C VAL A 352 -5.87 -15.30 12.66
N ILE A 353 -5.05 -15.96 11.87
CA ILE A 353 -3.69 -16.33 12.23
C ILE A 353 -2.73 -15.87 11.14
N PRO A 354 -1.45 -15.61 11.46
CA PRO A 354 -0.48 -15.17 10.46
C PRO A 354 -0.40 -16.09 9.26
N GLY A 355 -0.21 -15.53 8.07
CA GLY A 355 0.10 -16.27 6.85
C GLY A 355 1.41 -17.06 6.96
N PHE A 356 1.73 -17.81 5.92
CA PHE A 356 2.95 -18.65 5.88
C PHE A 356 3.11 -19.58 7.06
N GLN A 357 2.18 -20.52 7.20
CA GLN A 357 2.24 -21.54 8.25
C GLN A 357 3.50 -22.44 8.17
N ASN A 358 4.14 -22.51 6.99
CA ASN A 358 5.43 -23.21 6.86
C ASN A 358 6.53 -22.54 7.71
N ALA A 359 6.52 -21.23 7.84
CA ALA A 359 7.42 -20.54 8.75
C ALA A 359 7.29 -21.03 10.19
N LYS A 360 6.05 -21.35 10.62
CA LYS A 360 5.76 -21.90 11.94
C LYS A 360 6.38 -23.28 12.13
N LYS A 361 6.23 -24.15 11.18
CA LYS A 361 6.80 -25.49 11.20
C LYS A 361 8.31 -25.49 11.42
N HIS A 362 8.99 -24.46 10.93
CA HIS A 362 10.45 -24.35 10.96
C HIS A 362 11.00 -23.30 11.93
N ASN A 363 10.18 -22.75 12.84
CA ASN A 363 10.57 -21.70 13.78
C ASN A 363 11.10 -20.40 13.12
N LEU A 364 10.61 -20.07 11.93
CA LEU A 364 11.02 -18.89 11.17
C LEU A 364 10.03 -17.72 11.29
N PHE A 365 9.26 -17.72 12.34
CA PHE A 365 8.09 -16.87 12.48
C PHE A 365 8.27 -15.40 12.53
N GLU A 366 9.15 -14.98 13.37
CA GLU A 366 9.27 -13.56 13.71
C GLU A 366 9.66 -12.75 12.49
N GLU A 367 9.93 -13.43 11.41
CA GLU A 367 10.72 -12.97 10.31
C GLU A 367 10.03 -13.09 8.97
N CYS A 368 9.01 -13.93 8.85
CA CYS A 368 8.25 -13.99 7.61
C CYS A 368 7.27 -12.82 7.52
N CYS A 369 6.98 -12.42 6.31
CA CYS A 369 6.16 -11.25 5.99
C CYS A 369 4.83 -11.21 6.76
N GLY A 370 4.08 -12.30 6.75
CA GLY A 370 2.78 -12.36 7.41
C GLY A 370 2.86 -12.17 8.91
N TYR A 371 3.70 -12.94 9.58
CA TYR A 371 3.85 -12.83 11.04
C TYR A 371 4.43 -11.48 11.46
N ALA A 372 5.47 -11.03 10.78
CA ALA A 372 6.09 -9.75 11.05
C ALA A 372 5.08 -8.60 10.84
N CYS A 373 4.40 -8.57 9.69
CA CYS A 373 3.45 -7.49 9.38
C CYS A 373 2.24 -7.47 10.31
N MET A 374 1.73 -8.62 10.75
CA MET A 374 0.63 -8.64 11.72
C MET A 374 1.04 -7.96 13.04
N ASN A 375 2.26 -8.22 13.52
CA ASN A 375 2.80 -7.57 14.70
C ASN A 375 3.14 -6.10 14.47
N TRP A 376 3.79 -5.76 13.35
CA TRP A 376 4.20 -4.39 13.04
C TRP A 376 3.00 -3.48 12.76
N TYR A 377 1.98 -3.95 12.06
CA TYR A 377 0.76 -3.17 11.82
C TYR A 377 0.04 -2.82 13.12
N LYS A 378 0.00 -3.76 14.07
CA LYS A 378 -0.49 -3.50 15.42
C LYS A 378 0.37 -2.46 16.15
N GLU A 379 1.69 -2.63 16.14
CA GLU A 379 2.64 -1.69 16.77
C GLU A 379 2.46 -0.29 16.20
N TRP A 380 2.47 -0.14 14.89
CA TRP A 380 2.33 1.17 14.22
C TRP A 380 0.94 1.78 14.41
N TYR A 381 -0.12 0.96 14.38
CA TYR A 381 -1.47 1.43 14.67
C TYR A 381 -1.58 1.97 16.11
N MET A 382 -1.03 1.26 17.10
CA MET A 382 -1.04 1.70 18.49
C MET A 382 -0.24 2.99 18.68
N LYS A 383 0.93 3.12 18.05
CA LYS A 383 1.71 4.37 18.06
C LYS A 383 0.90 5.55 17.51
N GLN A 384 0.11 5.36 16.47
CA GLN A 384 -0.74 6.41 15.91
C GLN A 384 -1.91 6.77 16.83
N THR A 385 -2.48 5.79 17.53
CA THR A 385 -3.60 6.01 18.46
C THR A 385 -3.14 6.58 19.79
N ASP A 386 -1.97 6.21 20.25
CA ASP A 386 -1.35 6.75 21.47
C ASP A 386 -0.85 8.20 21.30
N THR A 387 -0.53 8.61 20.09
CA THR A 387 -0.12 10.01 19.79
C THR A 387 -1.26 11.03 19.96
N GLY A 388 -2.42 10.62 20.43
CA GLY A 388 -3.45 11.55 20.91
C GLY A 388 -2.97 12.51 22.01
N ILE A 389 -1.71 12.39 22.48
CA ILE A 389 -1.13 13.25 23.52
C ILE A 389 0.21 13.89 23.10
N GLU A 390 0.88 13.41 22.07
CA GLU A 390 2.02 14.12 21.47
C GLU A 390 1.59 14.98 20.27
N GLN A 391 0.67 15.91 20.48
CA GLN A 391 0.71 17.10 19.64
C GLN A 391 2.09 17.71 19.81
N LYS A 392 2.86 17.86 18.73
CA LYS A 392 3.89 18.88 18.66
C LYS A 392 3.23 20.19 19.03
N VAL A 393 3.35 20.54 20.26
CA VAL A 393 2.97 21.85 20.72
C VAL A 393 3.89 22.81 19.98
N ASN A 394 3.33 23.70 19.21
CA ASN A 394 4.00 24.97 18.94
C ASN A 394 4.66 25.43 20.25
N ASP A 395 5.84 26.00 20.18
CA ASP A 395 6.68 26.49 21.28
C ASP A 395 5.98 27.54 22.15
N ALA A 396 4.74 27.28 22.57
CA ALA A 396 4.07 28.07 23.57
C ALA A 396 4.79 27.84 24.90
N GLU A 397 5.41 28.88 25.42
CA GLU A 397 6.20 28.86 26.63
C GLU A 397 5.37 28.30 27.79
N VAL A 398 5.84 27.20 28.37
CA VAL A 398 5.20 26.56 29.54
C VAL A 398 5.49 27.40 30.77
N VAL A 399 4.44 27.94 31.41
CA VAL A 399 4.56 28.77 32.61
C VAL A 399 4.43 27.98 33.90
N ALA A 400 3.77 26.80 33.87
CA ALA A 400 3.68 25.92 35.03
C ALA A 400 3.43 24.46 34.65
N THR A 401 4.00 23.52 35.39
CA THR A 401 3.79 22.07 35.23
C THR A 401 3.33 21.47 36.55
N TYR A 402 2.26 20.68 36.48
CA TYR A 402 1.69 19.96 37.58
C TYR A 402 1.60 18.48 37.27
N TYR A 403 1.85 17.65 38.31
CA TYR A 403 1.78 16.20 38.19
C TYR A 403 0.63 15.66 39.04
N TYR A 404 -0.11 14.71 38.50
CA TYR A 404 -1.19 14.02 39.19
C TYR A 404 -1.00 12.52 39.06
N ASN A 405 -1.18 11.78 40.15
CA ASN A 405 -1.19 10.32 40.10
C ASN A 405 -2.49 9.80 39.44
N ILE A 406 -2.59 8.49 39.21
CA ILE A 406 -3.77 7.87 38.57
C ILE A 406 -5.08 8.06 39.36
N ALA A 407 -5.02 8.40 40.64
CA ALA A 407 -6.16 8.75 41.46
C ALA A 407 -6.54 10.24 41.38
N GLY A 408 -5.85 11.03 40.51
CA GLY A 408 -6.10 12.45 40.36
C GLY A 408 -5.52 13.34 41.44
N VAL A 409 -4.71 12.79 42.35
CA VAL A 409 -4.06 13.56 43.44
C VAL A 409 -2.81 14.23 42.89
N LYS A 410 -2.68 15.53 43.15
CA LYS A 410 -1.51 16.32 42.77
C LYS A 410 -0.29 15.88 43.56
N VAL A 411 0.85 15.65 42.91
CA VAL A 411 2.12 15.29 43.49
C VAL A 411 3.20 16.33 43.16
N ASN A 412 4.11 16.57 44.04
CA ASN A 412 5.17 17.56 43.85
C ASN A 412 6.32 17.02 42.98
N LYS A 413 6.57 15.72 43.03
CA LYS A 413 7.61 15.03 42.27
C LYS A 413 7.08 13.64 41.87
N PRO A 414 7.09 13.29 40.59
CA PRO A 414 6.72 11.93 40.20
C PRO A 414 7.82 10.94 40.59
N GLU A 415 7.40 9.77 41.05
CA GLU A 415 8.26 8.61 41.34
C GLU A 415 7.98 7.55 40.25
N LYS A 416 8.46 6.32 40.43
CA LYS A 416 8.19 5.24 39.50
C LYS A 416 6.67 4.97 39.41
N GLY A 417 6.07 5.13 38.23
CA GLY A 417 4.64 4.93 38.01
C GLY A 417 4.07 5.78 36.91
N ILE A 418 2.74 5.77 36.79
CA ILE A 418 2.00 6.49 35.75
C ILE A 418 1.41 7.77 36.34
N TYR A 419 1.62 8.89 35.64
CA TYR A 419 1.15 10.20 36.06
C TYR A 419 0.47 10.94 34.90
N VAL A 420 -0.44 11.85 35.24
CA VAL A 420 -0.97 12.86 34.33
C VAL A 420 -0.21 14.16 34.58
N VAL A 421 0.46 14.65 33.55
CA VAL A 421 1.13 15.95 33.56
C VAL A 421 0.18 17.00 33.01
N LYS A 422 -0.07 18.08 33.77
CA LYS A 422 -0.82 19.26 33.30
C LYS A 422 0.14 20.44 33.20
N GLN A 423 0.23 21.04 32.00
CA GLN A 423 1.04 22.22 31.76
C GLN A 423 0.14 23.43 31.43
N LEU A 424 0.42 24.53 32.05
CA LEU A 424 -0.18 25.82 31.69
C LEU A 424 0.74 26.56 30.73
N LEU A 425 0.17 27.14 29.69
CA LEU A 425 0.86 27.86 28.62
C LEU A 425 0.68 29.37 28.83
N LYS A 426 1.61 30.14 28.30
CA LYS A 426 1.60 31.61 28.39
C LYS A 426 0.38 32.27 27.72
N ASP A 427 -0.26 31.56 26.77
CA ASP A 427 -1.49 31.99 26.11
C ASP A 427 -2.76 31.73 26.95
N GLY A 428 -2.61 31.27 28.18
CA GLY A 428 -3.70 30.95 29.10
C GLY A 428 -4.36 29.58 28.90
N LYS A 429 -3.93 28.82 27.91
CA LYS A 429 -4.40 27.45 27.71
C LYS A 429 -3.71 26.46 28.62
N ALA A 430 -4.35 25.31 28.84
CA ALA A 430 -3.71 24.20 29.56
C ALA A 430 -3.69 22.95 28.66
N ARG A 431 -2.61 22.19 28.76
CA ARG A 431 -2.52 20.85 28.16
C ARG A 431 -2.27 19.80 29.22
N SER A 432 -2.73 18.58 28.96
CA SER A 432 -2.49 17.46 29.85
C SER A 432 -2.10 16.23 29.04
N TYR A 433 -1.15 15.46 29.56
CA TYR A 433 -0.70 14.22 28.93
C TYR A 433 -0.26 13.21 29.99
N LYS A 434 -0.23 11.93 29.63
CA LYS A 434 0.16 10.83 30.51
C LYS A 434 1.64 10.52 30.33
N VAL A 435 2.35 10.34 31.43
CA VAL A 435 3.76 9.92 31.42
C VAL A 435 3.95 8.70 32.31
N CYS A 436 4.94 7.90 31.99
CA CYS A 436 5.40 6.78 32.83
C CYS A 436 6.84 7.09 33.24
N TYR A 437 7.10 7.10 34.55
CA TYR A 437 8.43 7.29 35.12
C TYR A 437 8.98 5.96 35.63
#